data_2b9c51b438e60e8732aafa37a8a02be1
#
_entry.id   2b9c51b438e60e8732aafa37a8a02be1
#
_cell.length_a   1.000
_cell.length_b   1.000
_cell.length_c   1.000
_cell.angle_alpha   90.00
_cell.angle_beta   90.00
_cell.angle_gamma   90.00
#
_symmetry.space_group_name_H-M   'P 1'
#
loop_
_entity.id
_entity.type
_entity.pdbx_description
1 polymer ?
#
loop_
_entity_poly.entity_id
_entity_poly.type
_entity_poly.pdbx_seq_one_letter_code
_entity_poly.pdbx_strand_id
1 'polypeptide(L)'
;MTRILTILALSLAAAAAPAAGTALAADEFMPAVVFDQGGKFDKSFNEAAYNGAERFRKETGIAYREFEVTSEGQREQALRNMARRGATVITAVGFSQSSAVGKVSREYPDTKFCLIDDKLDLPNVQSVTFKEHEGSFLVGMLAALASQTGKVGFVGGMDIPLIRNFLTGYEQGVKHVKADGEVFTNMTGTTPAAWNDPTRGAELAKSQFGRGADVVFAAAGATGLGVLQAAADAGKLGVGVDSNQNWIHPGMILTSMVKRVDVTVYDCMKTARDGTWAPGHRVVGLKEEGVGYALDENNRKLVTAEMERAVEEAKRRIIAGELVVKPYQP
;
A
#
# COMPACT_ATOMS: atom_id res chain seq x y z
N MET A 1 -59.79 -84.78 -7.55
CA MET A 1 -58.47 -84.80 -8.19
C MET A 1 -58.27 -83.43 -8.84
N THR A 2 -57.61 -82.47 -8.20
CA THR A 2 -57.52 -81.14 -8.69
C THR A 2 -56.04 -80.74 -8.58
N ARG A 3 -55.34 -80.52 -9.71
CA ARG A 3 -53.95 -80.12 -9.79
C ARG A 3 -53.82 -78.59 -9.66
N ILE A 4 -53.09 -78.17 -8.69
CA ILE A 4 -52.69 -76.75 -8.51
C ILE A 4 -51.46 -76.44 -9.31
N LEU A 5 -51.52 -75.48 -10.25
CA LEU A 5 -50.39 -74.93 -10.97
C LEU A 5 -49.81 -73.77 -10.17
N THR A 6 -48.55 -73.88 -9.78
CA THR A 6 -47.82 -72.76 -9.13
C THR A 6 -47.10 -72.02 -10.21
N ILE A 7 -47.44 -70.72 -10.39
CA ILE A 7 -46.72 -69.80 -11.31
C ILE A 7 -45.64 -69.13 -10.51
N LEU A 8 -44.37 -69.28 -10.93
CA LEU A 8 -43.16 -68.62 -10.39
C LEU A 8 -42.95 -67.30 -11.12
N ALA A 9 -43.20 -66.17 -10.41
CA ALA A 9 -42.89 -64.87 -10.96
C ALA A 9 -41.44 -64.51 -10.70
N LEU A 10 -40.65 -64.36 -11.78
CA LEU A 10 -39.28 -63.88 -11.75
C LEU A 10 -39.26 -62.35 -11.73
N SER A 11 -38.95 -61.74 -10.60
CA SER A 11 -38.77 -60.29 -10.48
C SER A 11 -37.34 -59.89 -10.88
N LEU A 12 -37.19 -59.19 -12.02
CA LEU A 12 -35.96 -58.60 -12.50
C LEU A 12 -35.68 -57.32 -11.71
N ALA A 13 -34.75 -57.33 -10.76
CA ALA A 13 -34.28 -56.12 -10.07
C ALA A 13 -33.24 -55.41 -10.96
N ALA A 14 -33.64 -54.30 -11.57
CA ALA A 14 -32.71 -53.40 -12.26
C ALA A 14 -31.87 -52.60 -11.23
N ALA A 15 -30.60 -52.94 -11.11
CA ALA A 15 -29.66 -52.21 -10.32
C ALA A 15 -29.31 -50.86 -11.03
N ALA A 16 -29.87 -49.77 -10.54
CA ALA A 16 -29.42 -48.43 -10.94
C ALA A 16 -28.06 -48.12 -10.32
N ALA A 17 -27.03 -48.12 -11.13
CA ALA A 17 -25.73 -47.64 -10.73
C ALA A 17 -25.80 -46.11 -10.50
N PRO A 18 -25.31 -45.58 -9.38
CA PRO A 18 -25.21 -44.15 -9.22
C PRO A 18 -24.16 -43.62 -10.20
N ALA A 19 -24.55 -42.73 -11.10
CA ALA A 19 -23.62 -41.92 -11.88
C ALA A 19 -22.80 -41.10 -10.90
N ALA A 20 -21.56 -41.49 -10.66
CA ALA A 20 -20.57 -40.67 -9.98
C ALA A 20 -20.28 -39.46 -10.90
N GLY A 21 -21.03 -38.39 -10.68
CA GLY A 21 -20.69 -37.10 -11.24
C GLY A 21 -19.31 -36.75 -10.71
N THR A 22 -18.34 -36.70 -11.60
CA THR A 22 -17.06 -36.05 -11.32
C THR A 22 -17.38 -34.60 -11.02
N ALA A 23 -17.50 -34.26 -9.74
CA ALA A 23 -17.42 -32.87 -9.31
C ALA A 23 -16.04 -32.39 -9.80
N LEU A 24 -16.03 -31.58 -10.86
CA LEU A 24 -14.89 -30.77 -11.18
C LEU A 24 -14.56 -30.04 -9.89
N ALA A 25 -13.39 -30.34 -9.31
CA ALA A 25 -12.89 -29.57 -8.17
C ALA A 25 -12.94 -28.11 -8.61
N ALA A 26 -13.77 -27.30 -7.95
CA ALA A 26 -13.72 -25.88 -8.16
C ALA A 26 -12.28 -25.49 -7.94
N ASP A 27 -11.63 -24.85 -8.93
CA ASP A 27 -10.27 -24.41 -8.81
C ASP A 27 -10.15 -23.64 -7.50
N GLU A 28 -9.35 -24.17 -6.58
CA GLU A 28 -9.22 -23.62 -5.23
C GLU A 28 -8.69 -22.18 -5.36
N PHE A 29 -9.45 -21.20 -4.87
CA PHE A 29 -9.03 -19.81 -4.93
C PHE A 29 -7.69 -19.62 -4.20
N MET A 30 -6.64 -19.28 -4.92
CA MET A 30 -5.27 -19.17 -4.43
C MET A 30 -4.70 -17.78 -4.70
N PRO A 31 -4.84 -16.83 -3.76
CA PRO A 31 -4.21 -15.53 -3.90
C PRO A 31 -2.72 -15.58 -3.60
N ALA A 32 -1.98 -14.63 -4.18
CA ALA A 32 -0.56 -14.46 -3.93
C ALA A 32 -0.17 -12.98 -3.82
N VAL A 33 0.91 -12.69 -3.08
CA VAL A 33 1.52 -11.37 -2.95
C VAL A 33 3.01 -11.47 -3.25
N VAL A 34 3.51 -10.56 -4.08
CA VAL A 34 4.94 -10.36 -4.32
C VAL A 34 5.31 -8.99 -3.78
N PHE A 35 6.03 -8.98 -2.65
CA PHE A 35 6.51 -7.76 -1.99
C PHE A 35 7.73 -7.19 -2.72
N ASP A 36 7.86 -5.86 -2.71
CA ASP A 36 9.01 -5.18 -3.30
C ASP A 36 10.24 -5.19 -2.37
N GLN A 37 11.37 -4.74 -2.92
CA GLN A 37 12.59 -4.51 -2.16
C GLN A 37 12.38 -3.48 -1.04
N GLY A 38 13.10 -3.63 0.07
CA GLY A 38 12.95 -2.80 1.27
C GLY A 38 12.61 -3.59 2.53
N GLY A 39 12.19 -4.86 2.33
CA GLY A 39 11.80 -5.77 3.41
C GLY A 39 10.31 -5.76 3.69
N LYS A 40 9.73 -6.94 3.86
CA LYS A 40 8.29 -7.13 4.13
C LYS A 40 7.83 -6.39 5.41
N PHE A 41 8.68 -6.29 6.40
CA PHE A 41 8.38 -5.67 7.69
C PHE A 41 9.06 -4.29 7.86
N ASP A 42 8.98 -3.49 6.80
CA ASP A 42 9.57 -2.13 6.72
C ASP A 42 8.86 -1.08 7.59
N LYS A 43 7.83 -1.46 8.32
CA LYS A 43 6.94 -0.59 9.11
C LYS A 43 6.21 0.47 8.27
N SER A 44 6.20 0.32 6.94
CA SER A 44 5.73 1.30 5.96
C SER A 44 4.91 0.61 4.87
N PHE A 45 5.39 0.65 3.62
CA PHE A 45 4.71 0.23 2.40
C PHE A 45 4.47 -1.27 2.28
N ASN A 46 5.54 -2.07 2.43
CA ASN A 46 5.41 -3.53 2.32
C ASN A 46 4.64 -4.11 3.51
N GLU A 47 4.86 -3.61 4.73
CA GLU A 47 4.10 -4.06 5.90
C GLU A 47 2.62 -3.68 5.79
N ALA A 48 2.27 -2.54 5.18
CA ALA A 48 0.87 -2.22 4.87
C ALA A 48 0.27 -3.26 3.92
N ALA A 49 0.99 -3.64 2.85
CA ALA A 49 0.55 -4.70 1.94
C ALA A 49 0.36 -6.04 2.65
N TYR A 50 1.31 -6.43 3.50
CA TYR A 50 1.22 -7.63 4.34
C TYR A 50 -0.01 -7.60 5.24
N ASN A 51 -0.28 -6.47 5.91
CA ASN A 51 -1.45 -6.33 6.79
C ASN A 51 -2.77 -6.49 6.03
N GLY A 52 -2.84 -6.03 4.77
CA GLY A 52 -4.01 -6.25 3.90
C GLY A 52 -4.23 -7.73 3.56
N ALA A 53 -3.15 -8.45 3.22
CA ALA A 53 -3.21 -9.89 2.95
C ALA A 53 -3.56 -10.71 4.20
N GLU A 54 -2.99 -10.34 5.36
CA GLU A 54 -3.30 -10.98 6.64
C GLU A 54 -4.74 -10.72 7.09
N ARG A 55 -5.26 -9.53 6.84
CA ARG A 55 -6.67 -9.23 7.06
C ARG A 55 -7.56 -10.14 6.22
N PHE A 56 -7.26 -10.29 4.92
CA PHE A 56 -7.98 -11.20 4.04
C PHE A 56 -7.93 -12.64 4.57
N ARG A 57 -6.76 -13.14 4.95
CA ARG A 57 -6.59 -14.49 5.52
C ARG A 57 -7.40 -14.67 6.80
N LYS A 58 -7.37 -13.70 7.71
CA LYS A 58 -8.10 -13.77 8.99
C LYS A 58 -9.63 -13.77 8.79
N GLU A 59 -10.13 -12.95 7.87
CA GLU A 59 -11.58 -12.84 7.64
C GLU A 59 -12.17 -14.01 6.82
N THR A 60 -11.36 -14.62 5.95
CA THR A 60 -11.88 -15.64 5.02
C THR A 60 -11.41 -17.07 5.35
N GLY A 61 -10.38 -17.24 6.14
CA GLY A 61 -9.71 -18.52 6.35
C GLY A 61 -8.85 -18.98 5.15
N ILE A 62 -8.85 -18.26 4.05
CA ILE A 62 -8.10 -18.62 2.83
C ILE A 62 -6.64 -18.20 2.98
N ALA A 63 -5.73 -19.18 2.85
CA ALA A 63 -4.31 -18.91 2.84
C ALA A 63 -3.89 -18.23 1.53
N TYR A 64 -2.81 -17.47 1.56
CA TYR A 64 -2.18 -16.89 0.37
C TYR A 64 -0.72 -17.30 0.29
N ARG A 65 -0.16 -17.24 -0.92
CA ARG A 65 1.27 -17.40 -1.14
C ARG A 65 1.96 -16.05 -1.12
N GLU A 66 3.21 -16.04 -0.70
CA GLU A 66 3.99 -14.80 -0.69
C GLU A 66 5.40 -15.02 -1.21
N PHE A 67 6.00 -13.96 -1.70
CA PHE A 67 7.41 -13.87 -2.07
C PHE A 67 7.93 -12.46 -1.80
N GLU A 68 9.11 -12.37 -1.23
CA GLU A 68 9.81 -11.12 -0.98
C GLU A 68 10.95 -10.97 -1.98
N VAL A 69 10.89 -9.90 -2.79
CA VAL A 69 11.94 -9.59 -3.76
C VAL A 69 13.12 -8.96 -3.04
N THR A 70 14.29 -9.55 -3.17
CA THR A 70 15.56 -9.06 -2.61
C THR A 70 16.51 -8.51 -3.68
N SER A 71 16.23 -8.79 -4.96
CA SER A 71 16.96 -8.26 -6.10
C SER A 71 16.06 -8.08 -7.32
N GLU A 72 16.41 -7.15 -8.21
CA GLU A 72 15.61 -6.81 -9.40
C GLU A 72 15.32 -8.01 -10.30
N GLY A 73 16.33 -8.88 -10.49
CA GLY A 73 16.22 -10.05 -11.35
C GLY A 73 15.21 -11.10 -10.89
N GLN A 74 14.75 -11.05 -9.64
CA GLN A 74 13.79 -12.01 -9.09
C GLN A 74 12.33 -11.71 -9.46
N ARG A 75 11.98 -10.48 -9.84
CA ARG A 75 10.59 -10.05 -10.04
C ARG A 75 9.83 -10.91 -11.03
N GLU A 76 10.33 -11.03 -12.25
CA GLU A 76 9.68 -11.87 -13.29
C GLU A 76 9.56 -13.32 -12.86
N GLN A 77 10.62 -13.89 -12.30
CA GLN A 77 10.63 -15.29 -11.88
C GLN A 77 9.66 -15.54 -10.72
N ALA A 78 9.55 -14.61 -9.78
CA ALA A 78 8.60 -14.69 -8.67
C ALA A 78 7.15 -14.73 -9.17
N LEU A 79 6.78 -13.78 -10.04
CA LEU A 79 5.45 -13.73 -10.64
C LEU A 79 5.13 -14.99 -11.46
N ARG A 80 6.07 -15.47 -12.32
CA ARG A 80 5.89 -16.72 -13.07
C ARG A 80 5.71 -17.91 -12.16
N ASN A 81 6.48 -18.01 -11.08
CA ASN A 81 6.38 -19.10 -10.12
C ASN A 81 5.02 -19.11 -9.43
N MET A 82 4.49 -17.94 -9.05
CA MET A 82 3.14 -17.85 -8.46
C MET A 82 2.07 -18.30 -9.46
N ALA A 83 2.11 -17.79 -10.71
CA ALA A 83 1.15 -18.17 -11.75
C ALA A 83 1.22 -19.66 -12.10
N ARG A 84 2.41 -20.20 -12.35
CA ARG A 84 2.59 -21.66 -12.62
C ARG A 84 2.10 -22.57 -11.51
N ARG A 85 2.12 -22.10 -10.26
CA ARG A 85 1.63 -22.82 -9.10
C ARG A 85 0.13 -22.63 -8.85
N GLY A 86 -0.59 -22.05 -9.82
CA GLY A 86 -2.04 -21.91 -9.79
C GLY A 86 -2.55 -20.72 -9.01
N ALA A 87 -1.75 -19.65 -8.85
CA ALA A 87 -2.29 -18.42 -8.27
C ALA A 87 -3.39 -17.85 -9.16
N THR A 88 -4.57 -17.65 -8.59
CA THR A 88 -5.74 -17.09 -9.28
C THR A 88 -5.70 -15.58 -9.38
N VAL A 89 -5.08 -14.93 -8.40
CA VAL A 89 -4.76 -13.50 -8.38
C VAL A 89 -3.40 -13.27 -7.73
N ILE A 90 -2.59 -12.41 -8.34
CA ILE A 90 -1.27 -12.03 -7.83
C ILE A 90 -1.23 -10.52 -7.64
N THR A 91 -1.04 -10.09 -6.39
CA THR A 91 -0.76 -8.68 -6.09
C THR A 91 0.74 -8.44 -6.17
N ALA A 92 1.15 -7.59 -7.10
CA ALA A 92 2.52 -7.11 -7.27
C ALA A 92 2.64 -5.75 -6.57
N VAL A 93 3.40 -5.72 -5.47
CA VAL A 93 3.53 -4.56 -4.60
C VAL A 93 4.66 -3.67 -5.09
N GLY A 94 4.34 -2.45 -5.52
CA GLY A 94 5.31 -1.43 -5.91
C GLY A 94 5.50 -1.23 -7.42
N PHE A 95 5.78 0.02 -7.78
CA PHE A 95 5.99 0.48 -9.17
C PHE A 95 7.08 -0.32 -9.91
N SER A 96 8.10 -0.77 -9.21
CA SER A 96 9.22 -1.52 -9.76
C SER A 96 8.83 -2.87 -10.36
N GLN A 97 7.64 -3.40 -10.00
CA GLN A 97 7.06 -4.63 -10.54
C GLN A 97 6.45 -4.45 -11.94
N SER A 98 6.25 -3.22 -12.39
CA SER A 98 5.48 -2.89 -13.60
C SER A 98 5.96 -3.64 -14.84
N SER A 99 7.27 -3.60 -15.15
CA SER A 99 7.84 -4.32 -16.29
C SER A 99 7.62 -5.83 -16.20
N ALA A 100 7.81 -6.40 -15.01
CA ALA A 100 7.63 -7.83 -14.78
C ALA A 100 6.16 -8.25 -14.91
N VAL A 101 5.23 -7.48 -14.33
CA VAL A 101 3.79 -7.69 -14.50
C VAL A 101 3.40 -7.60 -15.97
N GLY A 102 3.90 -6.58 -16.70
CA GLY A 102 3.61 -6.38 -18.11
C GLY A 102 4.03 -7.55 -19.00
N LYS A 103 5.10 -8.27 -18.65
CA LYS A 103 5.53 -9.49 -19.36
C LYS A 103 4.74 -10.72 -18.91
N VAL A 104 4.70 -10.98 -17.60
CA VAL A 104 4.16 -12.23 -17.05
C VAL A 104 2.63 -12.30 -17.22
N SER A 105 1.91 -11.18 -17.14
CA SER A 105 0.46 -11.17 -17.36
C SER A 105 0.06 -11.63 -18.77
N ARG A 106 0.88 -11.35 -19.81
CA ARG A 106 0.65 -11.87 -21.16
C ARG A 106 0.91 -13.35 -21.31
N GLU A 107 1.83 -13.90 -20.51
CA GLU A 107 2.15 -15.34 -20.49
C GLU A 107 1.06 -16.15 -19.76
N TYR A 108 0.32 -15.51 -18.84
CA TYR A 108 -0.71 -16.14 -18.02
C TYR A 108 -2.03 -15.35 -18.08
N PRO A 109 -2.75 -15.41 -19.21
CA PRO A 109 -3.94 -14.57 -19.45
C PRO A 109 -5.10 -14.88 -18.50
N ASP A 110 -5.17 -16.09 -17.94
CA ASP A 110 -6.22 -16.50 -17.00
C ASP A 110 -5.93 -16.08 -15.55
N THR A 111 -4.66 -15.71 -15.24
CA THR A 111 -4.29 -15.19 -13.93
C THR A 111 -4.59 -13.70 -13.85
N LYS A 112 -5.24 -13.27 -12.78
CA LYS A 112 -5.47 -11.85 -12.47
C LYS A 112 -4.25 -11.24 -11.82
N PHE A 113 -3.91 -10.01 -12.19
CA PHE A 113 -2.82 -9.26 -11.56
C PHE A 113 -3.32 -7.96 -10.99
N CYS A 114 -2.88 -7.61 -9.78
CA CYS A 114 -3.05 -6.28 -9.22
C CYS A 114 -1.68 -5.62 -9.10
N LEU A 115 -1.49 -4.49 -9.77
CA LEU A 115 -0.26 -3.69 -9.72
C LEU A 115 -0.47 -2.47 -8.82
N ILE A 116 0.38 -2.31 -7.82
CA ILE A 116 0.36 -1.17 -6.91
C ILE A 116 1.41 -0.14 -7.36
N ASP A 117 1.04 1.14 -7.39
CA ASP A 117 1.91 2.30 -7.66
C ASP A 117 2.38 2.47 -9.11
N ASP A 118 1.80 1.76 -10.05
CA ASP A 118 2.01 2.05 -11.48
C ASP A 118 0.76 1.69 -12.29
N LYS A 119 0.77 2.06 -13.58
CA LYS A 119 -0.33 1.86 -14.50
C LYS A 119 0.07 0.98 -15.68
N LEU A 120 -0.67 -0.11 -15.87
CA LEU A 120 -0.63 -0.95 -17.06
C LEU A 120 -2.04 -1.12 -17.63
N ASP A 121 -2.18 -0.98 -18.93
CA ASP A 121 -3.44 -1.18 -19.65
C ASP A 121 -3.42 -2.57 -20.31
N LEU A 122 -3.77 -3.60 -19.54
CA LEU A 122 -3.77 -5.00 -19.95
C LEU A 122 -5.07 -5.69 -19.47
N PRO A 123 -5.60 -6.67 -20.23
CA PRO A 123 -6.93 -7.23 -19.98
C PRO A 123 -7.08 -8.01 -18.68
N ASN A 124 -5.98 -8.44 -18.08
CA ASN A 124 -5.93 -9.17 -16.81
C ASN A 124 -5.11 -8.45 -15.73
N VAL A 125 -4.95 -7.12 -15.86
CA VAL A 125 -4.25 -6.29 -14.86
C VAL A 125 -5.20 -5.22 -14.33
N GLN A 126 -5.34 -5.17 -13.00
CA GLN A 126 -5.90 -4.05 -12.26
C GLN A 126 -4.74 -3.22 -11.70
N SER A 127 -4.64 -1.97 -12.07
CA SER A 127 -3.63 -1.03 -11.59
C SER A 127 -4.24 -0.08 -10.56
N VAL A 128 -3.53 0.17 -9.47
CA VAL A 128 -3.96 1.16 -8.47
C VAL A 128 -2.82 2.13 -8.19
N THR A 129 -3.08 3.41 -8.40
CA THR A 129 -2.19 4.51 -8.04
C THR A 129 -2.87 5.44 -7.04
N PHE A 130 -2.08 6.19 -6.31
CA PHE A 130 -2.59 7.04 -5.24
C PHE A 130 -2.34 8.52 -5.56
N LYS A 131 -3.13 9.37 -4.95
CA LYS A 131 -2.90 10.82 -4.96
C LYS A 131 -2.11 11.21 -3.70
N GLU A 132 -0.85 10.78 -3.66
CA GLU A 132 0.04 11.01 -2.52
C GLU A 132 0.15 12.50 -2.17
N HIS A 133 0.10 13.37 -3.19
CA HIS A 133 0.12 14.83 -3.00
C HIS A 133 -1.05 15.33 -2.13
N GLU A 134 -2.23 14.72 -2.21
CA GLU A 134 -3.38 15.11 -1.38
C GLU A 134 -3.14 14.79 0.11
N GLY A 135 -2.67 13.57 0.43
CA GLY A 135 -2.35 13.18 1.81
C GLY A 135 -1.14 13.93 2.36
N SER A 136 -0.11 14.12 1.52
CA SER A 136 1.10 14.87 1.87
C SER A 136 0.83 16.35 2.13
N PHE A 137 -0.16 16.94 1.45
CA PHE A 137 -0.61 18.31 1.73
C PHE A 137 -1.12 18.43 3.18
N LEU A 138 -1.93 17.49 3.65
CA LEU A 138 -2.47 17.51 5.00
C LEU A 138 -1.38 17.43 6.06
N VAL A 139 -0.40 16.52 5.87
CA VAL A 139 0.71 16.40 6.83
C VAL A 139 1.72 17.55 6.71
N GLY A 140 1.81 18.19 5.53
CA GLY A 140 2.55 19.44 5.33
C GLY A 140 1.94 20.61 6.10
N MET A 141 0.60 20.70 6.12
CA MET A 141 -0.10 21.67 6.98
C MET A 141 0.20 21.41 8.46
N LEU A 142 0.10 20.15 8.93
CA LEU A 142 0.40 19.81 10.31
C LEU A 142 1.85 20.15 10.68
N ALA A 143 2.81 19.84 9.78
CA ALA A 143 4.21 20.18 10.00
C ALA A 143 4.43 21.69 10.15
N ALA A 144 3.81 22.50 9.29
CA ALA A 144 3.93 23.96 9.38
C ALA A 144 3.26 24.55 10.62
N LEU A 145 2.11 23.98 11.05
CA LEU A 145 1.39 24.40 12.27
C LEU A 145 2.17 24.02 13.55
N ALA A 146 2.89 22.90 13.56
CA ALA A 146 3.67 22.42 14.70
C ALA A 146 5.06 23.08 14.76
N SER A 147 5.62 23.49 13.62
CA SER A 147 6.97 24.06 13.54
C SER A 147 7.09 25.40 14.25
N GLN A 148 8.07 25.51 15.15
CA GLN A 148 8.44 26.74 15.84
C GLN A 148 9.38 27.63 15.01
N THR A 149 10.20 27.01 14.14
CA THR A 149 11.19 27.71 13.33
C THR A 149 10.65 28.15 11.95
N GLY A 150 9.54 27.54 11.51
CA GLY A 150 9.04 27.67 10.15
C GLY A 150 9.89 26.93 9.11
N LYS A 151 10.81 26.09 9.57
CA LYS A 151 11.68 25.27 8.73
C LYS A 151 11.36 23.80 8.98
N VAL A 152 10.99 23.09 7.93
CA VAL A 152 10.66 21.69 7.99
C VAL A 152 11.52 20.91 7.01
N GLY A 153 11.59 19.61 7.17
CA GLY A 153 12.38 18.72 6.34
C GLY A 153 11.54 17.71 5.59
N PHE A 154 12.09 17.21 4.50
CA PHE A 154 11.62 16.07 3.74
C PHE A 154 12.81 15.16 3.41
N VAL A 155 12.70 13.88 3.77
CA VAL A 155 13.66 12.85 3.35
C VAL A 155 12.87 11.82 2.53
N GLY A 156 13.10 11.81 1.22
CA GLY A 156 12.52 10.84 0.29
C GLY A 156 13.44 9.65 0.05
N GLY A 157 12.88 8.53 -0.35
CA GLY A 157 13.62 7.35 -0.80
C GLY A 157 14.31 7.59 -2.16
N MET A 158 13.91 6.84 -3.18
CA MET A 158 14.41 7.06 -4.54
C MET A 158 13.93 8.40 -5.11
N ASP A 159 14.83 9.09 -5.84
CA ASP A 159 14.45 10.29 -6.60
C ASP A 159 13.71 9.93 -7.89
N ILE A 160 12.41 9.74 -7.76
CA ILE A 160 11.48 9.35 -8.83
C ILE A 160 10.19 10.21 -8.78
N PRO A 161 9.43 10.30 -9.88
CA PRO A 161 8.20 11.09 -9.93
C PRO A 161 7.21 10.76 -8.80
N LEU A 162 7.06 9.49 -8.43
CA LEU A 162 6.22 9.04 -7.33
C LEU A 162 6.59 9.72 -6.00
N ILE A 163 7.88 9.72 -5.63
CA ILE A 163 8.34 10.34 -4.38
C ILE A 163 8.32 11.87 -4.46
N ARG A 164 8.57 12.43 -5.62
CA ARG A 164 8.39 13.86 -5.85
C ARG A 164 6.93 14.30 -5.74
N ASN A 165 5.97 13.38 -5.98
CA ASN A 165 4.55 13.65 -5.76
C ASN A 165 4.22 13.86 -4.26
N PHE A 166 4.81 13.04 -3.36
CA PHE A 166 4.75 13.27 -1.91
C PHE A 166 5.34 14.64 -1.53
N LEU A 167 6.55 14.93 -2.02
CA LEU A 167 7.24 16.20 -1.76
C LEU A 167 6.40 17.40 -2.20
N THR A 168 5.90 17.37 -3.44
CA THR A 168 5.11 18.48 -4.01
C THR A 168 3.84 18.75 -3.19
N GLY A 169 3.16 17.72 -2.73
CA GLY A 169 2.01 17.87 -1.83
C GLY A 169 2.41 18.47 -0.48
N TYR A 170 3.49 17.95 0.12
CA TYR A 170 4.02 18.42 1.40
C TYR A 170 4.40 19.91 1.36
N GLU A 171 5.16 20.33 0.34
CA GLU A 171 5.54 21.73 0.13
C GLU A 171 4.32 22.65 -0.02
N GLN A 172 3.32 22.24 -0.79
CA GLN A 172 2.08 22.99 -0.95
C GLN A 172 1.34 23.12 0.39
N GLY A 173 1.27 22.07 1.20
CA GLY A 173 0.67 22.10 2.54
C GLY A 173 1.40 23.05 3.48
N VAL A 174 2.73 23.00 3.50
CA VAL A 174 3.57 23.94 4.29
C VAL A 174 3.30 25.38 3.87
N LYS A 175 3.35 25.67 2.57
CA LYS A 175 3.12 27.02 2.03
C LYS A 175 1.70 27.52 2.20
N HIS A 176 0.71 26.63 2.26
CA HIS A 176 -0.68 26.97 2.52
C HIS A 176 -0.89 27.56 3.92
N VAL A 177 -0.14 27.07 4.91
CA VAL A 177 -0.18 27.54 6.31
C VAL A 177 0.78 28.71 6.52
N LYS A 178 2.00 28.59 5.99
CA LYS A 178 3.08 29.54 6.20
C LYS A 178 3.76 29.85 4.87
N ALA A 179 3.42 30.97 4.25
CA ALA A 179 3.87 31.34 2.90
C ALA A 179 5.41 31.45 2.79
N ASP A 180 6.10 31.84 3.87
CA ASP A 180 7.54 31.94 4.00
C ASP A 180 8.21 30.68 4.57
N GLY A 181 7.42 29.63 4.92
CA GLY A 181 7.94 28.37 5.45
C GLY A 181 8.97 27.72 4.51
N GLU A 182 10.06 27.23 5.06
CA GLU A 182 11.14 26.58 4.28
C GLU A 182 11.01 25.04 4.36
N VAL A 183 11.21 24.35 3.22
CA VAL A 183 11.27 22.88 3.16
C VAL A 183 12.67 22.45 2.70
N PHE A 184 13.42 21.82 3.59
CA PHE A 184 14.70 21.21 3.23
C PHE A 184 14.47 19.82 2.65
N THR A 185 14.93 19.56 1.44
CA THR A 185 14.67 18.32 0.72
C THR A 185 15.93 17.56 0.46
N ASN A 186 15.90 16.25 0.76
CA ASN A 186 16.93 15.30 0.37
C ASN A 186 16.28 13.99 -0.09
N MET A 187 16.87 13.36 -1.10
CA MET A 187 16.58 11.97 -1.49
C MET A 187 17.72 11.07 -1.03
N THR A 188 17.41 9.85 -0.63
CA THR A 188 18.42 8.90 -0.11
C THR A 188 19.23 8.24 -1.21
N GLY A 189 18.69 8.19 -2.44
CA GLY A 189 19.40 7.64 -3.59
C GLY A 189 18.55 7.57 -4.85
N THR A 190 19.11 6.88 -5.86
CA THR A 190 18.47 6.66 -7.18
C THR A 190 18.28 5.18 -7.51
N THR A 191 18.61 4.30 -6.58
CA THR A 191 18.48 2.83 -6.72
C THR A 191 17.62 2.26 -5.60
N PRO A 192 17.13 1.03 -5.70
CA PRO A 192 16.30 0.40 -4.65
C PRO A 192 16.96 0.31 -3.26
N ALA A 193 18.29 0.41 -3.14
CA ALA A 193 18.96 0.51 -1.85
C ALA A 193 18.48 1.71 -1.01
N ALA A 194 17.96 2.75 -1.67
CA ALA A 194 17.35 3.92 -1.03
C ALA A 194 16.20 3.59 -0.07
N TRP A 195 15.57 2.42 -0.21
CA TRP A 195 14.46 1.99 0.63
C TRP A 195 14.85 1.31 1.93
N ASN A 196 16.14 0.92 2.08
CA ASN A 196 16.59 0.14 3.23
C ASN A 196 17.99 0.58 3.71
N ASP A 197 18.15 1.89 3.95
CA ASP A 197 19.36 2.49 4.54
C ASP A 197 18.99 3.47 5.68
N PRO A 198 18.59 2.96 6.86
CA PRO A 198 18.24 3.80 8.01
C PRO A 198 19.38 4.73 8.46
N THR A 199 20.63 4.30 8.30
CA THR A 199 21.82 5.13 8.63
C THR A 199 21.84 6.38 7.77
N ARG A 200 21.66 6.23 6.46
CA ARG A 200 21.60 7.36 5.53
C ARG A 200 20.42 8.28 5.83
N GLY A 201 19.25 7.68 6.15
CA GLY A 201 18.06 8.42 6.57
C GLY A 201 18.35 9.32 7.78
N ALA A 202 18.98 8.76 8.81
CA ALA A 202 19.33 9.47 10.03
C ALA A 202 20.33 10.61 9.78
N GLU A 203 21.35 10.40 8.94
CA GLU A 203 22.33 11.44 8.58
C GLU A 203 21.67 12.63 7.89
N LEU A 204 20.78 12.38 6.95
CA LEU A 204 20.04 13.43 6.22
C LEU A 204 19.14 14.22 7.15
N ALA A 205 18.40 13.55 8.04
CA ALA A 205 17.57 14.21 9.04
C ALA A 205 18.40 15.09 9.98
N LYS A 206 19.52 14.59 10.52
CA LYS A 206 20.44 15.36 11.37
C LYS A 206 20.99 16.59 10.65
N SER A 207 21.33 16.47 9.37
CA SER A 207 21.76 17.60 8.55
C SER A 207 20.67 18.67 8.42
N GLN A 208 19.40 18.27 8.23
CA GLN A 208 18.28 19.20 8.16
C GLN A 208 18.02 19.88 9.50
N PHE A 209 18.11 19.15 10.62
CA PHE A 209 18.01 19.71 11.98
C PHE A 209 19.13 20.72 12.25
N GLY A 210 20.36 20.44 11.82
CA GLY A 210 21.49 21.39 11.91
C GLY A 210 21.26 22.68 11.13
N ARG A 211 20.39 22.68 10.13
CA ARG A 211 19.95 23.85 9.36
C ARG A 211 18.73 24.54 9.98
N GLY A 212 18.19 24.02 11.07
CA GLY A 212 17.09 24.60 11.81
C GLY A 212 15.73 23.98 11.55
N ALA A 213 15.62 22.87 10.80
CA ALA A 213 14.37 22.13 10.74
C ALA A 213 13.99 21.61 12.13
N ASP A 214 12.69 21.58 12.44
CA ASP A 214 12.17 21.04 13.69
C ASP A 214 11.07 20.00 13.50
N VAL A 215 10.64 19.78 12.26
CA VAL A 215 9.77 18.68 11.82
C VAL A 215 10.36 18.07 10.54
N VAL A 216 10.42 16.74 10.42
CA VAL A 216 10.92 16.04 9.22
C VAL A 216 9.93 14.99 8.76
N PHE A 217 9.54 15.00 7.48
CA PHE A 217 8.72 13.98 6.84
C PHE A 217 9.62 12.91 6.19
N ALA A 218 9.37 11.63 6.51
CA ALA A 218 10.15 10.47 6.09
C ALA A 218 9.40 9.64 5.05
N ALA A 219 9.44 10.02 3.77
CA ALA A 219 8.82 9.25 2.67
C ALA A 219 9.84 8.28 2.03
N ALA A 220 10.33 7.29 2.80
CA ALA A 220 11.51 6.51 2.43
C ALA A 220 11.49 5.02 2.84
N GLY A 221 10.32 4.41 3.07
CA GLY A 221 10.24 3.00 3.48
C GLY A 221 11.03 2.73 4.77
N ALA A 222 11.76 1.60 4.86
CA ALA A 222 12.56 1.26 6.03
C ALA A 222 13.68 2.29 6.35
N THR A 223 14.19 2.99 5.35
CA THR A 223 15.12 4.12 5.54
C THR A 223 14.51 5.21 6.43
N GLY A 224 13.18 5.39 6.34
CA GLY A 224 12.43 6.33 7.15
C GLY A 224 12.54 6.08 8.66
N LEU A 225 12.76 4.83 9.09
CA LEU A 225 12.94 4.49 10.50
C LEU A 225 14.15 5.24 11.10
N GLY A 226 15.24 5.37 10.34
CA GLY A 226 16.40 6.15 10.76
C GLY A 226 16.10 7.65 10.86
N VAL A 227 15.27 8.19 9.97
CA VAL A 227 14.81 9.59 10.03
C VAL A 227 14.00 9.84 11.30
N LEU A 228 13.02 8.96 11.58
CA LEU A 228 12.15 9.07 12.74
C LEU A 228 12.93 8.90 14.07
N GLN A 229 13.90 7.97 14.09
CA GLN A 229 14.80 7.81 15.24
C GLN A 229 15.64 9.07 15.46
N ALA A 230 16.24 9.64 14.40
CA ALA A 230 17.04 10.86 14.52
C ALA A 230 16.21 12.07 14.98
N ALA A 231 14.93 12.13 14.58
CA ALA A 231 14.01 13.16 15.09
C ALA A 231 13.78 12.99 16.60
N ALA A 232 13.46 11.78 17.04
CA ALA A 232 13.24 11.49 18.45
C ALA A 232 14.48 11.78 19.31
N ASP A 233 15.67 11.35 18.87
CA ASP A 233 16.95 11.57 19.56
C ASP A 233 17.28 13.08 19.69
N ALA A 234 16.88 13.88 18.70
CA ALA A 234 17.10 15.32 18.68
C ALA A 234 16.02 16.14 19.41
N GLY A 235 14.99 15.49 19.98
CA GLY A 235 13.83 16.18 20.53
C GLY A 235 13.05 16.98 19.49
N LYS A 236 13.05 16.51 18.22
CA LYS A 236 12.34 17.08 17.08
C LYS A 236 11.20 16.18 16.66
N LEU A 237 10.31 16.67 15.79
CA LEU A 237 9.16 15.91 15.37
C LEU A 237 9.42 15.17 14.04
N GLY A 238 8.95 13.91 13.98
CA GLY A 238 8.90 13.12 12.76
C GLY A 238 7.49 13.11 12.16
N VAL A 239 7.40 12.91 10.83
CA VAL A 239 6.17 12.53 10.14
C VAL A 239 6.43 11.20 9.44
N GLY A 240 5.61 10.19 9.76
CA GLY A 240 5.70 8.86 9.16
C GLY A 240 5.02 8.77 7.79
N VAL A 241 5.12 7.59 7.15
CA VAL A 241 4.57 7.35 5.80
C VAL A 241 3.96 5.95 5.67
N ASP A 242 3.01 5.81 4.72
CA ASP A 242 2.29 4.61 4.32
C ASP A 242 1.43 4.01 5.43
N SER A 243 2.06 3.47 6.46
CA SER A 243 1.40 2.94 7.66
C SER A 243 1.33 3.99 8.77
N ASN A 244 0.43 3.78 9.74
CA ASN A 244 0.48 4.55 10.98
C ASN A 244 1.73 4.19 11.78
N GLN A 245 2.72 5.07 11.76
CA GLN A 245 4.01 4.93 12.44
C GLN A 245 4.09 5.71 13.77
N ASN A 246 2.99 6.31 14.24
CA ASN A 246 2.95 7.15 15.43
C ASN A 246 3.43 6.41 16.70
N TRP A 247 3.22 5.10 16.76
CA TRP A 247 3.59 4.22 17.86
C TRP A 247 5.10 3.94 17.96
N ILE A 248 5.88 4.22 16.91
CA ILE A 248 7.34 3.93 16.90
C ILE A 248 8.06 4.81 17.91
N HIS A 249 7.69 6.08 18.00
CA HIS A 249 8.20 7.02 19.00
C HIS A 249 7.04 7.87 19.54
N PRO A 250 6.24 7.35 20.48
CA PRO A 250 5.08 8.06 21.02
C PRO A 250 5.43 9.45 21.56
N GLY A 251 4.68 10.46 21.13
CA GLY A 251 4.94 11.85 21.50
C GLY A 251 6.06 12.55 20.71
N MET A 252 6.71 11.85 19.76
CA MET A 252 7.73 12.42 18.88
C MET A 252 7.35 12.32 17.40
N ILE A 253 6.37 11.48 17.04
CA ILE A 253 5.81 11.42 15.69
C ILE A 253 4.56 12.28 15.67
N LEU A 254 4.64 13.40 14.93
CA LEU A 254 3.54 14.36 14.80
C LEU A 254 2.30 13.73 14.17
N THR A 255 2.51 12.95 13.13
CA THR A 255 1.49 12.19 12.40
C THR A 255 2.17 11.24 11.42
N SER A 256 1.38 10.42 10.72
CA SER A 256 1.84 9.63 9.59
C SER A 256 0.95 9.93 8.37
N MET A 257 1.55 10.18 7.22
CA MET A 257 0.84 10.23 5.94
C MET A 257 0.45 8.81 5.56
N VAL A 258 -0.79 8.43 5.81
CA VAL A 258 -1.29 7.08 5.57
C VAL A 258 -1.64 6.90 4.10
N LYS A 259 -1.12 5.81 3.51
CA LYS A 259 -1.44 5.35 2.14
C LYS A 259 -2.01 3.93 2.26
N ARG A 260 -3.28 3.77 1.87
CA ARG A 260 -4.06 2.57 2.18
C ARG A 260 -3.75 1.40 1.24
N VAL A 261 -2.47 1.03 1.19
CA VAL A 261 -2.00 -0.17 0.49
C VAL A 261 -2.63 -1.43 1.09
N ASP A 262 -2.84 -1.44 2.40
CA ASP A 262 -3.54 -2.50 3.12
C ASP A 262 -4.95 -2.78 2.57
N VAL A 263 -5.73 -1.73 2.36
CA VAL A 263 -7.07 -1.83 1.76
C VAL A 263 -6.98 -2.30 0.31
N THR A 264 -6.04 -1.76 -0.45
CA THR A 264 -5.89 -2.10 -1.87
C THR A 264 -5.54 -3.58 -2.08
N VAL A 265 -4.62 -4.13 -1.28
CA VAL A 265 -4.26 -5.57 -1.33
C VAL A 265 -5.44 -6.44 -0.89
N TYR A 266 -6.11 -6.08 0.20
CA TYR A 266 -7.29 -6.76 0.67
C TYR A 266 -8.39 -6.78 -0.40
N ASP A 267 -8.72 -5.63 -0.98
CA ASP A 267 -9.76 -5.48 -2.01
C ASP A 267 -9.45 -6.28 -3.27
N CYS A 268 -8.19 -6.29 -3.69
CA CYS A 268 -7.75 -7.09 -4.83
C CYS A 268 -8.06 -8.58 -4.63
N MET A 269 -7.68 -9.14 -3.48
CA MET A 269 -7.95 -10.53 -3.15
C MET A 269 -9.45 -10.78 -3.00
N LYS A 270 -10.15 -9.89 -2.29
CA LYS A 270 -11.56 -10.02 -2.01
C LYS A 270 -12.42 -9.99 -3.29
N THR A 271 -12.20 -9.00 -4.14
CA THR A 271 -12.95 -8.86 -5.40
C THR A 271 -12.66 -10.01 -6.36
N ALA A 272 -11.42 -10.52 -6.39
CA ALA A 272 -11.07 -11.68 -7.20
C ALA A 272 -11.76 -12.96 -6.72
N ARG A 273 -11.88 -13.17 -5.40
CA ARG A 273 -12.62 -14.28 -4.79
C ARG A 273 -14.11 -14.16 -5.07
N ASP A 274 -14.67 -12.98 -4.91
CA ASP A 274 -16.10 -12.72 -5.01
C ASP A 274 -16.60 -12.60 -6.48
N GLY A 275 -15.69 -12.75 -7.46
CA GLY A 275 -16.00 -12.67 -8.90
C GLY A 275 -16.33 -11.26 -9.40
N THR A 276 -16.04 -10.22 -8.62
CA THR A 276 -16.27 -8.80 -8.97
C THR A 276 -15.02 -8.04 -9.39
N TRP A 277 -13.87 -8.73 -9.43
CA TRP A 277 -12.61 -8.16 -9.89
C TRP A 277 -12.73 -7.72 -11.36
N ALA A 278 -12.22 -6.54 -11.67
CA ALA A 278 -12.17 -6.03 -13.03
C ALA A 278 -10.78 -5.45 -13.34
N PRO A 279 -10.26 -5.62 -14.58
CA PRO A 279 -9.06 -4.93 -15.01
C PRO A 279 -9.29 -3.42 -15.13
N GLY A 280 -8.21 -2.68 -15.28
CA GLY A 280 -8.25 -1.23 -15.48
C GLY A 280 -7.45 -0.47 -14.44
N HIS A 281 -7.51 0.85 -14.51
CA HIS A 281 -6.75 1.73 -13.63
C HIS A 281 -7.66 2.47 -12.65
N ARG A 282 -7.36 2.35 -11.37
CA ARG A 282 -8.01 3.09 -10.27
C ARG A 282 -7.02 4.10 -9.70
N VAL A 283 -7.47 5.31 -9.49
CA VAL A 283 -6.72 6.35 -8.79
C VAL A 283 -7.44 6.65 -7.49
N VAL A 284 -6.77 6.52 -6.36
CA VAL A 284 -7.38 6.68 -5.05
C VAL A 284 -6.71 7.82 -4.28
N GLY A 285 -7.50 8.77 -3.85
CA GLY A 285 -7.07 9.96 -3.11
C GLY A 285 -7.78 10.08 -1.77
N LEU A 286 -7.93 11.31 -1.27
CA LEU A 286 -8.69 11.60 -0.05
C LEU A 286 -10.17 11.23 -0.17
N LYS A 287 -10.75 11.43 -1.35
CA LYS A 287 -12.18 11.14 -1.62
C LYS A 287 -12.48 9.64 -1.52
N GLU A 288 -11.57 8.80 -2.00
CA GLU A 288 -11.66 7.34 -1.98
C GLU A 288 -11.07 6.75 -0.69
N GLU A 289 -10.68 7.60 0.27
CA GLU A 289 -10.01 7.19 1.51
C GLU A 289 -8.71 6.38 1.27
N GLY A 290 -8.10 6.57 0.08
CA GLY A 290 -6.84 5.92 -0.31
C GLY A 290 -5.61 6.53 0.33
N VAL A 291 -5.68 7.80 0.73
CA VAL A 291 -4.64 8.52 1.48
C VAL A 291 -5.25 9.35 2.59
N GLY A 292 -4.44 9.72 3.58
CA GLY A 292 -4.89 10.53 4.70
C GLY A 292 -3.77 10.81 5.69
N TYR A 293 -4.13 11.12 6.93
CA TYR A 293 -3.18 11.26 8.04
C TYR A 293 -3.65 10.51 9.27
N ALA A 294 -2.72 10.10 10.12
CA ALA A 294 -3.02 9.35 11.34
C ALA A 294 -3.14 10.26 12.56
N LEU A 295 -4.16 10.00 13.38
CA LEU A 295 -4.35 10.66 14.66
C LEU A 295 -4.85 9.63 15.66
N ASP A 296 -4.05 9.38 16.72
CA ASP A 296 -4.31 8.40 17.75
C ASP A 296 -3.76 8.83 19.12
N GLU A 297 -3.76 7.96 20.12
CA GLU A 297 -3.27 8.24 21.47
C GLU A 297 -1.78 8.62 21.52
N ASN A 298 -0.97 8.17 20.54
CA ASN A 298 0.49 8.40 20.55
C ASN A 298 0.84 9.84 20.14
N ASN A 299 0.00 10.49 19.31
CA ASN A 299 0.26 11.84 18.81
C ASN A 299 -0.80 12.89 19.21
N ARG A 300 -1.85 12.50 19.92
CA ARG A 300 -2.97 13.40 20.30
C ARG A 300 -2.52 14.65 21.05
N LYS A 301 -1.43 14.58 21.81
CA LYS A 301 -0.88 15.73 22.55
C LYS A 301 -0.11 16.71 21.64
N LEU A 302 0.33 16.27 20.48
CA LEU A 302 1.07 17.07 19.51
C LEU A 302 0.14 17.83 18.55
N VAL A 303 -1.01 17.23 18.23
CA VAL A 303 -2.00 17.80 17.31
C VAL A 303 -3.13 18.45 18.12
N THR A 304 -3.14 19.77 18.18
CA THR A 304 -4.20 20.52 18.90
C THR A 304 -5.53 20.42 18.16
N ALA A 305 -6.63 20.66 18.87
CA ALA A 305 -7.95 20.70 18.25
C ALA A 305 -8.08 21.80 17.16
N GLU A 306 -7.29 22.86 17.22
CA GLU A 306 -7.24 23.91 16.20
C GLU A 306 -6.51 23.40 14.94
N MET A 307 -5.37 22.74 15.10
CA MET A 307 -4.64 22.11 14.01
C MET A 307 -5.51 21.07 13.28
N GLU A 308 -6.18 20.19 14.04
CA GLU A 308 -7.08 19.19 13.49
C GLU A 308 -8.24 19.84 12.70
N ARG A 309 -8.90 20.85 13.24
CA ARG A 309 -9.97 21.57 12.52
C ARG A 309 -9.48 22.19 11.21
N ALA A 310 -8.30 22.81 11.21
CA ALA A 310 -7.74 23.41 10.01
C ALA A 310 -7.46 22.39 8.91
N VAL A 311 -6.91 21.22 9.29
CA VAL A 311 -6.58 20.16 8.36
C VAL A 311 -7.83 19.43 7.85
N GLU A 312 -8.82 19.16 8.71
CA GLU A 312 -10.10 18.56 8.30
C GLU A 312 -10.90 19.51 7.39
N GLU A 313 -10.83 20.82 7.61
CA GLU A 313 -11.42 21.81 6.68
C GLU A 313 -10.75 21.74 5.31
N ALA A 314 -9.40 21.72 5.26
CA ALA A 314 -8.67 21.60 4.01
C ALA A 314 -8.99 20.28 3.30
N LYS A 315 -9.05 19.16 4.03
CA LYS A 315 -9.45 17.85 3.50
C LYS A 315 -10.84 17.91 2.85
N ARG A 316 -11.82 18.48 3.52
CA ARG A 316 -13.19 18.63 2.95
C ARG A 316 -13.17 19.44 1.66
N ARG A 317 -12.42 20.55 1.62
CA ARG A 317 -12.30 21.41 0.45
C ARG A 317 -11.57 20.73 -0.70
N ILE A 318 -10.56 19.89 -0.42
CA ILE A 318 -9.88 19.08 -1.45
C ILE A 318 -10.87 18.06 -2.03
N ILE A 319 -11.61 17.35 -1.20
CA ILE A 319 -12.62 16.35 -1.63
C ILE A 319 -13.74 17.02 -2.45
N ALA A 320 -14.14 18.24 -2.09
CA ALA A 320 -15.14 19.02 -2.83
C ALA A 320 -14.59 19.65 -4.13
N GLY A 321 -13.27 19.61 -4.37
CA GLY A 321 -12.62 20.25 -5.51
C GLY A 321 -12.47 21.78 -5.38
N GLU A 322 -12.73 22.35 -4.21
CA GLU A 322 -12.59 23.79 -3.91
C GLU A 322 -11.13 24.19 -3.64
N LEU A 323 -10.32 23.24 -3.17
CA LEU A 323 -8.89 23.38 -2.96
C LEU A 323 -8.19 22.33 -3.82
N VAL A 324 -7.41 22.78 -4.80
CA VAL A 324 -6.69 21.89 -5.71
C VAL A 324 -5.24 21.77 -5.28
N VAL A 325 -4.84 20.57 -4.86
CA VAL A 325 -3.44 20.22 -4.66
C VAL A 325 -2.87 19.71 -5.97
N LYS A 326 -1.84 20.36 -6.49
CA LYS A 326 -1.24 20.00 -7.78
C LYS A 326 -0.31 18.79 -7.59
N PRO A 327 -0.42 17.76 -8.44
CA PRO A 327 0.56 16.68 -8.45
C PRO A 327 1.90 17.18 -9.01
N TYR A 328 2.97 16.40 -8.76
CA TYR A 328 4.25 16.63 -9.41
C TYR A 328 4.11 16.52 -10.94
N GLN A 329 4.74 17.44 -11.64
CA GLN A 329 4.87 17.43 -13.12
C GLN A 329 6.36 17.35 -13.44
N PRO A 330 6.84 16.28 -14.12
CA PRO A 330 8.24 16.12 -14.51
C PRO A 330 8.71 17.16 -15.52
#